data_e12be32d5f47099a7c1d88ed1a3fac96
#
_entry.id   e12be32d5f47099a7c1d88ed1a3fac96
#
_cell.length_a   1.000
_cell.length_b   1.000
_cell.length_c   1.000
_cell.angle_alpha   90.00
_cell.angle_beta   90.00
_cell.angle_gamma   90.00
#
_symmetry.space_group_name_H-M   'P 1'
#
loop_
_entity.id
_entity.type
_entity.pdbx_description
1 polymer ?
#
loop_
_entity_poly.entity_id
_entity_poly.type
_entity_poly.pdbx_seq_one_letter_code
_entity_poly.pdbx_strand_id
1 'polypeptide(L)'
;MEQLKAAGYSRVALVSLDVIPGMEYNYDMGVYQNYKNDFKKMTLGTSLMYWQGQAEQADDVTETIKAMATQFPKQGKHDAILIMAHGTPQVSNAYYSVIQAKIDELGYKNVYVYTVEGWPSLETVMPKLKANGIKNVTLMPMMMVAGDHANNDMAGSEPDSHKSILEKAGYKVTPYIHGIGENKAIQAIYVERANDAWQALEATSK
;
A
#
# COMPACT_ATOMS: atom_id res chain seq x y z
N MET A 1 8.96 -10.18 20.83
CA MET A 1 10.39 -10.61 20.78
C MET A 1 10.78 -11.38 22.03
N GLU A 2 10.48 -10.90 23.23
CA GLU A 2 10.81 -11.59 24.50
C GLU A 2 10.28 -13.02 24.58
N GLN A 3 9.05 -13.26 24.07
CA GLN A 3 8.46 -14.61 24.04
C GLN A 3 9.25 -15.58 23.14
N LEU A 4 9.74 -15.12 21.99
CA LEU A 4 10.57 -15.94 21.09
C LEU A 4 11.92 -16.29 21.75
N LYS A 5 12.52 -15.31 22.45
CA LYS A 5 13.74 -15.49 23.20
C LYS A 5 13.55 -16.50 24.34
N ALA A 6 12.48 -16.35 25.13
CA ALA A 6 12.13 -17.27 26.21
C ALA A 6 11.83 -18.70 25.72
N ALA A 7 11.26 -18.83 24.51
CA ALA A 7 11.01 -20.12 23.85
C ALA A 7 12.27 -20.76 23.24
N GLY A 8 13.44 -20.11 23.33
CA GLY A 8 14.73 -20.63 22.87
C GLY A 8 14.98 -20.53 21.37
N TYR A 9 14.22 -19.71 20.64
CA TYR A 9 14.52 -19.46 19.23
C TYR A 9 15.83 -18.69 19.12
N SER A 10 16.74 -19.20 18.30
CA SER A 10 18.06 -18.59 18.09
C SER A 10 18.16 -17.77 16.80
N ARG A 11 17.22 -17.95 15.86
CA ARG A 11 17.15 -17.24 14.58
C ARG A 11 15.73 -16.77 14.33
N VAL A 12 15.57 -15.53 13.89
CA VAL A 12 14.26 -14.90 13.67
C VAL A 12 14.28 -14.10 12.37
N ALA A 13 13.32 -14.37 11.47
CA ALA A 13 13.02 -13.53 10.33
C ALA A 13 11.75 -12.73 10.65
N LEU A 14 11.84 -11.41 10.63
CA LEU A 14 10.69 -10.52 10.67
C LEU A 14 10.20 -10.28 9.24
N VAL A 15 8.90 -10.30 9.05
CA VAL A 15 8.25 -10.00 7.76
C VAL A 15 7.24 -8.89 8.01
N SER A 16 7.51 -7.72 7.41
CA SER A 16 6.58 -6.61 7.45
C SER A 16 5.38 -6.87 6.52
N LEU A 17 4.20 -6.46 6.96
CA LEU A 17 2.99 -6.41 6.12
C LEU A 17 2.64 -4.97 5.69
N ASP A 18 3.55 -4.03 5.87
CA ASP A 18 3.37 -2.64 5.46
C ASP A 18 3.40 -2.50 3.94
N VAL A 19 2.62 -1.57 3.42
CA VAL A 19 2.55 -1.31 1.97
C VAL A 19 3.74 -0.48 1.51
N ILE A 20 4.10 0.57 2.24
CA ILE A 20 5.24 1.45 1.97
C ILE A 20 6.20 1.46 3.16
N PRO A 21 7.46 1.89 3.01
CA PRO A 21 8.38 2.08 4.13
C PRO A 21 8.03 3.35 4.92
N GLY A 22 6.84 3.34 5.53
CA GLY A 22 6.25 4.43 6.30
C GLY A 22 6.61 4.40 7.78
N MET A 23 5.76 5.01 8.60
CA MET A 23 5.95 5.12 10.04
C MET A 23 5.91 3.74 10.70
N GLU A 24 4.99 2.88 10.29
CA GLU A 24 4.81 1.52 10.80
C GLU A 24 6.04 0.66 10.51
N TYR A 25 6.57 0.72 9.29
CA TYR A 25 7.82 0.03 8.93
C TYR A 25 9.02 0.52 9.75
N ASN A 26 9.05 1.80 10.14
CA ASN A 26 10.08 2.31 11.05
C ASN A 26 9.96 1.71 12.45
N TYR A 27 8.75 1.35 12.91
CA TYR A 27 8.58 0.59 14.15
C TYR A 27 9.15 -0.83 14.02
N ASP A 28 8.92 -1.51 12.90
CA ASP A 28 9.53 -2.81 12.60
C ASP A 28 11.06 -2.73 12.59
N MET A 29 11.62 -1.70 11.95
CA MET A 29 13.05 -1.40 11.98
C MET A 29 13.55 -1.15 13.40
N GLY A 30 12.78 -0.43 14.23
CA GLY A 30 13.09 -0.21 15.63
C GLY A 30 13.15 -1.52 16.43
N VAL A 31 12.17 -2.40 16.23
CA VAL A 31 12.16 -3.75 16.82
C VAL A 31 13.39 -4.55 16.37
N TYR A 32 13.68 -4.57 15.07
CA TYR A 32 14.84 -5.24 14.53
C TYR A 32 16.15 -4.71 15.18
N GLN A 33 16.36 -3.40 15.22
CA GLN A 33 17.57 -2.80 15.77
C GLN A 33 17.74 -3.11 17.27
N ASN A 34 16.65 -3.10 18.03
CA ASN A 34 16.68 -3.35 19.47
C ASN A 34 16.98 -4.81 19.82
N TYR A 35 16.57 -5.76 18.97
CA TYR A 35 16.64 -7.19 19.30
C TYR A 35 17.62 -8.00 18.44
N LYS A 36 18.22 -7.42 17.39
CA LYS A 36 19.09 -8.17 16.46
C LYS A 36 20.29 -8.85 17.12
N ASN A 37 20.76 -8.32 18.25
CA ASN A 37 21.89 -8.88 19.02
C ASN A 37 21.46 -9.91 20.08
N ASP A 38 20.16 -10.07 20.31
CA ASP A 38 19.59 -11.01 21.27
C ASP A 38 19.42 -12.42 20.67
N PHE A 39 19.54 -12.52 19.36
CA PHE A 39 19.46 -13.77 18.60
C PHE A 39 20.78 -14.06 17.89
N LYS A 40 21.05 -15.33 17.64
CA LYS A 40 22.22 -15.73 16.83
C LYS A 40 22.19 -15.07 15.44
N LYS A 41 21.00 -14.92 14.88
CA LYS A 41 20.76 -14.18 13.64
C LYS A 41 19.33 -13.67 13.57
N MET A 42 19.17 -12.46 13.09
CA MET A 42 17.87 -11.85 12.86
C MET A 42 17.89 -11.13 11.52
N THR A 43 16.78 -11.17 10.78
CA THR A 43 16.57 -10.47 9.52
C THR A 43 15.25 -9.74 9.55
N LEU A 44 15.11 -8.70 8.71
CA LEU A 44 13.86 -7.98 8.49
C LEU A 44 13.62 -7.91 6.98
N GLY A 45 12.47 -8.40 6.54
CA GLY A 45 12.00 -8.24 5.16
C GLY A 45 11.57 -6.81 4.86
N THR A 46 11.59 -6.45 3.59
CA THR A 46 11.13 -5.14 3.13
C THR A 46 9.60 -5.05 3.14
N SER A 47 9.07 -3.82 3.17
CA SER A 47 7.65 -3.55 2.90
C SER A 47 7.29 -3.91 1.45
N LEU A 48 6.00 -3.95 1.13
CA LEU A 48 5.50 -4.36 -0.19
C LEU A 48 6.09 -3.52 -1.33
N MET A 49 6.05 -2.19 -1.20
CA MET A 49 6.59 -1.21 -2.16
C MET A 49 7.85 -0.56 -1.59
N TYR A 50 8.96 -1.27 -1.51
CA TYR A 50 10.19 -0.76 -0.90
C TYR A 50 11.12 -0.15 -1.95
N TRP A 51 11.49 -0.92 -2.98
CA TRP A 51 12.39 -0.51 -4.04
C TRP A 51 11.63 0.06 -5.23
N GLN A 52 12.27 0.97 -5.95
CA GLN A 52 11.66 1.72 -7.05
C GLN A 52 12.35 1.46 -8.41
N GLY A 53 13.18 0.43 -8.48
CA GLY A 53 13.89 0.04 -9.72
C GLY A 53 15.18 0.79 -9.99
N GLN A 54 15.78 1.48 -9.01
CA GLN A 54 17.07 2.15 -9.17
C GLN A 54 18.22 1.27 -8.68
N ALA A 55 19.43 1.53 -9.20
CA ALA A 55 20.67 0.89 -8.76
C ALA A 55 20.59 -0.65 -8.70
N GLU A 56 20.05 -1.25 -9.76
CA GLU A 56 19.88 -2.71 -9.90
C GLU A 56 18.93 -3.35 -8.87
N GLN A 57 18.19 -2.54 -8.12
CA GLN A 57 17.14 -3.04 -7.23
C GLN A 57 15.86 -3.36 -8.01
N ALA A 58 15.01 -4.20 -7.42
CA ALA A 58 13.69 -4.52 -7.95
C ALA A 58 12.82 -3.26 -8.11
N ASP A 59 11.82 -3.28 -8.98
CA ASP A 59 10.79 -2.26 -9.07
C ASP A 59 9.50 -2.77 -8.39
N ASP A 60 9.57 -2.81 -7.06
CA ASP A 60 8.48 -3.31 -6.21
C ASP A 60 7.18 -2.50 -6.41
N VAL A 61 7.32 -1.20 -6.70
CA VAL A 61 6.17 -0.31 -6.93
C VAL A 61 5.43 -0.73 -8.19
N THR A 62 6.14 -0.90 -9.30
CA THR A 62 5.53 -1.36 -10.57
C THR A 62 4.93 -2.76 -10.44
N GLU A 63 5.62 -3.68 -9.78
CA GLU A 63 5.13 -5.04 -9.54
C GLU A 63 3.83 -5.03 -8.74
N THR A 64 3.80 -4.28 -7.64
CA THR A 64 2.61 -4.17 -6.80
C THR A 64 1.44 -3.52 -7.52
N ILE A 65 1.66 -2.47 -8.32
CA ILE A 65 0.60 -1.84 -9.13
C ILE A 65 0.01 -2.86 -10.11
N LYS A 66 0.85 -3.63 -10.82
CA LYS A 66 0.38 -4.69 -11.73
C LYS A 66 -0.44 -5.75 -11.02
N ALA A 67 -0.01 -6.17 -9.82
CA ALA A 67 -0.75 -7.10 -8.99
C ALA A 67 -2.13 -6.51 -8.57
N MET A 68 -2.16 -5.26 -8.08
CA MET A 68 -3.40 -4.57 -7.71
C MET A 68 -4.34 -4.40 -8.92
N ALA A 69 -3.80 -4.15 -10.11
CA ALA A 69 -4.59 -3.93 -11.32
C ALA A 69 -5.44 -5.16 -11.72
N THR A 70 -5.13 -6.35 -11.22
CA THR A 70 -5.96 -7.54 -11.40
C THR A 70 -7.35 -7.42 -10.74
N GLN A 71 -7.49 -6.50 -9.78
CA GLN A 71 -8.76 -6.19 -9.10
C GLN A 71 -9.47 -4.96 -9.68
N PHE A 72 -8.85 -4.25 -10.65
CA PHE A 72 -9.48 -3.06 -11.21
C PHE A 72 -10.75 -3.43 -12.00
N PRO A 73 -11.88 -2.75 -11.75
CA PRO A 73 -13.06 -2.93 -12.59
C PRO A 73 -12.78 -2.49 -14.02
N LYS A 74 -13.52 -3.04 -14.96
CA LYS A 74 -13.51 -2.52 -16.33
C LYS A 74 -13.95 -1.06 -16.34
N GLN A 75 -13.14 -0.20 -16.94
CA GLN A 75 -13.41 1.23 -17.04
C GLN A 75 -13.95 1.59 -18.41
N GLY A 76 -15.04 2.37 -18.42
CA GLY A 76 -15.51 3.12 -19.57
C GLY A 76 -14.82 4.49 -19.69
N LYS A 77 -15.16 5.23 -20.73
CA LYS A 77 -14.56 6.56 -21.00
C LYS A 77 -14.74 7.57 -19.86
N HIS A 78 -15.83 7.46 -19.10
CA HIS A 78 -16.20 8.39 -18.03
C HIS A 78 -16.07 7.78 -16.63
N ASP A 79 -15.29 6.72 -16.50
CA ASP A 79 -15.06 6.02 -15.25
C ASP A 79 -13.67 6.34 -14.73
N ALA A 80 -13.54 6.41 -13.41
CA ALA A 80 -12.28 6.53 -12.72
C ALA A 80 -12.20 5.55 -11.55
N ILE A 81 -10.98 5.17 -11.22
CA ILE A 81 -10.65 4.45 -9.98
C ILE A 81 -9.88 5.41 -9.09
N LEU A 82 -10.35 5.61 -7.87
CA LEU A 82 -9.65 6.32 -6.83
C LEU A 82 -9.10 5.31 -5.82
N ILE A 83 -7.79 5.22 -5.75
CA ILE A 83 -7.07 4.33 -4.85
C ILE A 83 -6.77 5.10 -3.56
N MET A 84 -7.46 4.77 -2.49
CA MET A 84 -7.30 5.38 -1.18
C MET A 84 -6.16 4.70 -0.42
N ALA A 85 -5.10 5.44 -0.15
CA ALA A 85 -4.00 5.03 0.71
C ALA A 85 -4.13 5.67 2.10
N HIS A 86 -3.37 5.16 3.08
CA HIS A 86 -3.42 5.69 4.44
C HIS A 86 -2.88 7.14 4.49
N GLY A 87 -1.71 7.36 3.97
CA GLY A 87 -0.95 8.59 4.19
C GLY A 87 0.05 8.43 5.34
N THR A 88 0.96 9.37 5.47
CA THR A 88 1.91 9.43 6.58
C THR A 88 2.45 10.86 6.71
N PRO A 89 2.71 11.36 7.94
CA PRO A 89 3.33 12.67 8.15
C PRO A 89 4.83 12.68 7.82
N GLN A 90 5.43 11.53 7.51
CA GLN A 90 6.87 11.40 7.22
C GLN A 90 7.19 11.67 5.75
N VAL A 91 8.49 11.81 5.45
CA VAL A 91 9.01 12.03 4.09
C VAL A 91 8.63 10.90 3.13
N SER A 92 8.41 9.69 3.64
CA SER A 92 7.90 8.54 2.90
C SER A 92 6.51 8.76 2.29
N ASN A 93 5.78 9.79 2.69
CA ASN A 93 4.54 10.20 2.01
C ASN A 93 4.77 10.48 0.51
N ALA A 94 5.98 10.82 0.10
CA ALA A 94 6.35 10.99 -1.31
C ALA A 94 6.16 9.72 -2.17
N TYR A 95 6.10 8.53 -1.54
CA TYR A 95 5.79 7.28 -2.24
C TYR A 95 4.47 7.34 -3.00
N TYR A 96 3.47 8.03 -2.49
CA TYR A 96 2.17 8.13 -3.17
C TYR A 96 2.27 8.90 -4.50
N SER A 97 3.19 9.86 -4.60
CA SER A 97 3.51 10.52 -5.88
C SER A 97 4.26 9.60 -6.83
N VAL A 98 5.17 8.78 -6.33
CA VAL A 98 5.88 7.76 -7.13
C VAL A 98 4.89 6.72 -7.64
N ILE A 99 3.99 6.23 -6.79
CA ILE A 99 2.93 5.28 -7.17
C ILE A 99 2.06 5.88 -8.30
N GLN A 100 1.63 7.14 -8.17
CA GLN A 100 0.87 7.81 -9.24
C GLN A 100 1.67 7.90 -10.54
N ALA A 101 2.94 8.29 -10.48
CA ALA A 101 3.80 8.37 -11.67
C ALA A 101 3.95 7.01 -12.36
N LYS A 102 4.11 5.93 -11.59
CA LYS A 102 4.18 4.55 -12.12
C LYS A 102 2.85 4.08 -12.71
N ILE A 103 1.72 4.44 -12.10
CA ILE A 103 0.38 4.18 -12.67
C ILE A 103 0.25 4.84 -14.04
N ASP A 104 0.67 6.10 -14.16
CA ASP A 104 0.63 6.87 -15.41
C ASP A 104 1.57 6.27 -16.46
N GLU A 105 2.81 5.88 -16.07
CA GLU A 105 3.79 5.21 -16.94
C GLU A 105 3.28 3.87 -17.47
N LEU A 106 2.55 3.10 -16.65
CA LEU A 106 1.92 1.84 -17.04
C LEU A 106 0.70 2.02 -17.94
N GLY A 107 0.26 3.26 -18.16
CA GLY A 107 -0.85 3.60 -19.06
C GLY A 107 -2.24 3.38 -18.47
N TYR A 108 -2.38 3.20 -17.15
CA TYR A 108 -3.68 3.12 -16.50
C TYR A 108 -4.35 4.50 -16.47
N LYS A 109 -5.30 4.72 -17.37
CA LYS A 109 -6.01 5.99 -17.49
C LYS A 109 -7.08 6.15 -16.41
N ASN A 110 -7.22 7.38 -15.89
CA ASN A 110 -8.22 7.72 -14.87
C ASN A 110 -8.11 6.88 -13.59
N VAL A 111 -6.91 6.44 -13.24
CA VAL A 111 -6.58 5.80 -11.97
C VAL A 111 -5.77 6.79 -11.15
N TYR A 112 -6.26 7.15 -9.96
CA TYR A 112 -5.64 8.19 -9.13
C TYR A 112 -5.44 7.70 -7.72
N VAL A 113 -4.25 7.95 -7.17
CA VAL A 113 -3.94 7.70 -5.76
C VAL A 113 -4.23 8.95 -4.95
N TYR A 114 -4.85 8.77 -3.80
CA TYR A 114 -5.03 9.80 -2.79
C TYR A 114 -4.93 9.18 -1.39
N THR A 115 -4.83 10.01 -0.36
CA THR A 115 -4.60 9.56 1.01
C THR A 115 -5.69 10.06 1.96
N VAL A 116 -5.90 9.32 3.05
CA VAL A 116 -6.75 9.74 4.17
C VAL A 116 -6.04 10.81 4.99
N GLU A 117 -4.79 10.54 5.41
CA GLU A 117 -4.04 11.35 6.37
C GLU A 117 -2.73 11.93 5.78
N GLY A 118 -2.72 12.25 4.50
CA GLY A 118 -1.49 12.73 3.86
C GLY A 118 -1.75 13.57 2.62
N TRP A 119 -0.84 13.47 1.68
CA TRP A 119 -0.95 14.10 0.37
C TRP A 119 -0.56 13.09 -0.73
N PRO A 120 -1.26 13.08 -1.90
CA PRO A 120 -2.39 13.93 -2.27
C PRO A 120 -3.69 13.59 -1.53
N SER A 121 -4.49 14.61 -1.21
CA SER A 121 -5.82 14.42 -0.62
C SER A 121 -6.89 14.19 -1.71
N LEU A 122 -8.13 13.87 -1.30
CA LEU A 122 -9.26 13.75 -2.21
C LEU A 122 -9.47 15.06 -3.01
N GLU A 123 -9.37 16.21 -2.35
CA GLU A 123 -9.53 17.53 -2.97
C GLU A 123 -8.48 17.79 -4.05
N THR A 124 -7.29 17.23 -3.91
CA THR A 124 -6.23 17.30 -4.93
C THR A 124 -6.61 16.54 -6.21
N VAL A 125 -7.38 15.47 -6.09
CA VAL A 125 -7.77 14.60 -7.22
C VAL A 125 -9.05 15.08 -7.90
N MET A 126 -10.01 15.62 -7.17
CA MET A 126 -11.31 16.04 -7.71
C MET A 126 -11.23 16.96 -8.95
N PRO A 127 -10.34 17.95 -9.05
CA PRO A 127 -10.18 18.74 -10.27
C PRO A 127 -9.80 17.91 -11.50
N LYS A 128 -9.01 16.85 -11.33
CA LYS A 128 -8.62 15.93 -12.42
C LYS A 128 -9.81 15.13 -12.92
N LEU A 129 -10.70 14.68 -12.03
CA LEU A 129 -11.94 13.99 -12.39
C LEU A 129 -12.82 14.90 -13.25
N LYS A 130 -12.98 16.16 -12.85
CA LYS A 130 -13.76 17.15 -13.57
C LYS A 130 -13.17 17.44 -14.96
N ALA A 131 -11.86 17.66 -15.04
CA ALA A 131 -11.16 17.94 -16.30
C ALA A 131 -11.27 16.78 -17.30
N ASN A 132 -11.27 15.53 -16.82
CA ASN A 132 -11.41 14.34 -17.66
C ASN A 132 -12.85 13.91 -17.90
N GLY A 133 -13.85 14.71 -17.47
CA GLY A 133 -15.27 14.45 -17.70
C GLY A 133 -15.78 13.16 -17.06
N ILE A 134 -15.19 12.78 -15.93
CA ILE A 134 -15.59 11.60 -15.16
C ILE A 134 -17.02 11.75 -14.65
N LYS A 135 -17.74 10.64 -14.60
CA LYS A 135 -19.10 10.53 -14.08
C LYS A 135 -19.24 9.45 -13.02
N ASN A 136 -18.50 8.36 -13.17
CA ASN A 136 -18.55 7.23 -12.26
C ASN A 136 -17.17 7.05 -11.60
N VAL A 137 -17.17 6.83 -10.30
CA VAL A 137 -15.97 6.66 -9.50
C VAL A 137 -16.05 5.35 -8.73
N THR A 138 -15.05 4.51 -8.87
CA THR A 138 -14.84 3.38 -7.98
C THR A 138 -13.84 3.79 -6.91
N LEU A 139 -14.18 3.65 -5.64
CA LEU A 139 -13.27 3.85 -4.51
C LEU A 139 -12.67 2.50 -4.11
N MET A 140 -11.34 2.40 -4.04
CA MET A 140 -10.62 1.19 -3.67
C MET A 140 -9.58 1.49 -2.58
N PRO A 141 -9.49 0.71 -1.48
CA PRO A 141 -8.45 0.92 -0.50
C PRO A 141 -7.12 0.27 -0.95
N MET A 142 -6.01 0.98 -0.81
CA MET A 142 -4.65 0.43 -0.89
C MET A 142 -4.13 0.17 0.53
N MET A 143 -4.81 -0.72 1.22
CA MET A 143 -4.52 -1.14 2.59
C MET A 143 -4.62 -2.66 2.65
N MET A 144 -3.81 -3.31 3.49
CA MET A 144 -3.84 -4.77 3.64
C MET A 144 -5.23 -5.30 3.94
N VAL A 145 -5.94 -4.60 4.83
CA VAL A 145 -7.30 -4.94 5.26
C VAL A 145 -8.21 -3.75 4.99
N ALA A 146 -9.42 -4.00 4.48
CA ALA A 146 -10.45 -2.98 4.37
C ALA A 146 -11.11 -2.76 5.75
N GLY A 147 -10.35 -2.11 6.64
CA GLY A 147 -10.74 -1.84 8.03
C GLY A 147 -11.56 -0.56 8.19
N ASP A 148 -11.31 0.17 9.28
CA ASP A 148 -12.07 1.35 9.69
C ASP A 148 -12.06 2.44 8.61
N HIS A 149 -10.88 2.82 8.12
CA HIS A 149 -10.75 3.83 7.06
C HIS A 149 -11.54 3.48 5.78
N ALA A 150 -11.56 2.20 5.39
CA ALA A 150 -12.31 1.79 4.20
C ALA A 150 -13.82 1.81 4.42
N ASN A 151 -14.27 1.47 5.61
CA ASN A 151 -15.70 1.39 5.92
C ASN A 151 -16.29 2.75 6.32
N ASN A 152 -15.55 3.58 7.03
CA ASN A 152 -16.03 4.86 7.56
C ASN A 152 -15.55 6.03 6.70
N ASP A 153 -14.24 6.31 6.61
CA ASP A 153 -13.74 7.48 5.88
C ASP A 153 -13.99 7.37 4.37
N MET A 154 -13.78 6.17 3.77
CA MET A 154 -13.96 5.99 2.34
C MET A 154 -15.43 5.82 1.97
N ALA A 155 -16.15 4.89 2.58
CA ALA A 155 -17.44 4.38 2.13
C ALA A 155 -18.60 4.64 3.09
N GLY A 156 -18.36 5.30 4.21
CA GLY A 156 -19.35 5.61 5.22
C GLY A 156 -20.51 6.48 4.72
N SER A 157 -21.52 6.63 5.57
CA SER A 157 -22.72 7.44 5.28
C SER A 157 -22.59 8.88 5.80
N GLU A 158 -21.57 9.17 6.59
CA GLU A 158 -21.36 10.50 7.16
C GLU A 158 -21.04 11.54 6.07
N PRO A 159 -21.41 12.81 6.26
CA PRO A 159 -21.24 13.85 5.24
C PRO A 159 -19.79 14.12 4.82
N ASP A 160 -18.83 13.77 5.66
CA ASP A 160 -17.38 13.90 5.48
C ASP A 160 -16.72 12.65 4.90
N SER A 161 -17.46 11.55 4.73
CA SER A 161 -16.94 10.39 4.01
C SER A 161 -16.63 10.73 2.56
N HIS A 162 -15.58 10.13 2.01
CA HIS A 162 -15.16 10.40 0.63
C HIS A 162 -16.25 10.06 -0.39
N LYS A 163 -17.00 9.00 -0.14
CA LYS A 163 -18.20 8.66 -0.93
C LYS A 163 -19.20 9.80 -0.91
N SER A 164 -19.61 10.30 0.26
CA SER A 164 -20.61 11.36 0.40
C SER A 164 -20.14 12.67 -0.23
N ILE A 165 -18.87 13.02 -0.08
CA ILE A 165 -18.24 14.20 -0.73
C ILE A 165 -18.34 14.10 -2.26
N LEU A 166 -17.98 12.94 -2.83
CA LEU A 166 -18.03 12.72 -4.28
C LEU A 166 -19.46 12.67 -4.82
N GLU A 167 -20.40 12.02 -4.11
CA GLU A 167 -21.81 11.99 -4.49
C GLU A 167 -22.41 13.40 -4.47
N LYS A 168 -22.10 14.22 -3.45
CA LYS A 168 -22.51 15.63 -3.38
C LYS A 168 -21.92 16.46 -4.52
N ALA A 169 -20.74 16.10 -5.01
CA ALA A 169 -20.12 16.74 -6.17
C ALA A 169 -20.68 16.23 -7.52
N GLY A 170 -21.65 15.32 -7.52
CA GLY A 170 -22.38 14.82 -8.69
C GLY A 170 -21.80 13.58 -9.36
N TYR A 171 -20.88 12.87 -8.70
CA TYR A 171 -20.37 11.59 -9.19
C TYR A 171 -21.25 10.43 -8.73
N LYS A 172 -21.37 9.40 -9.57
CA LYS A 172 -21.90 8.09 -9.14
C LYS A 172 -20.74 7.32 -8.53
N VAL A 173 -20.85 6.94 -7.25
CA VAL A 173 -19.77 6.31 -6.50
C VAL A 173 -20.08 4.85 -6.20
N THR A 174 -19.11 3.99 -6.44
CA THR A 174 -19.15 2.56 -6.12
C THR A 174 -17.97 2.21 -5.22
N PRO A 175 -18.18 1.98 -3.93
CA PRO A 175 -17.13 1.48 -3.05
C PRO A 175 -16.79 0.02 -3.36
N TYR A 176 -15.50 -0.28 -3.49
CA TYR A 176 -14.93 -1.61 -3.55
C TYR A 176 -14.20 -1.89 -2.23
N ILE A 177 -14.92 -2.47 -1.27
CA ILE A 177 -14.43 -2.66 0.12
C ILE A 177 -13.73 -4.00 0.24
N HIS A 178 -12.55 -4.10 -0.39
CA HIS A 178 -11.66 -5.25 -0.31
C HIS A 178 -10.22 -4.78 -0.10
N GLY A 179 -9.56 -5.31 0.93
CA GLY A 179 -8.16 -5.02 1.16
C GLY A 179 -7.27 -5.65 0.09
N ILE A 180 -6.11 -5.05 -0.17
CA ILE A 180 -5.15 -5.61 -1.13
C ILE A 180 -4.62 -6.98 -0.67
N GLY A 181 -4.66 -7.29 0.63
CA GLY A 181 -4.30 -8.58 1.18
C GLY A 181 -5.22 -9.74 0.75
N GLU A 182 -6.40 -9.46 0.20
CA GLU A 182 -7.28 -10.48 -0.41
C GLU A 182 -6.80 -10.89 -1.81
N ASN A 183 -5.93 -10.09 -2.44
CA ASN A 183 -5.41 -10.33 -3.79
C ASN A 183 -4.33 -11.41 -3.79
N LYS A 184 -4.54 -12.48 -4.55
CA LYS A 184 -3.58 -13.61 -4.63
C LYS A 184 -2.21 -13.20 -5.17
N ALA A 185 -2.13 -12.26 -6.10
CA ALA A 185 -0.87 -11.76 -6.62
C ALA A 185 -0.12 -10.93 -5.57
N ILE A 186 -0.81 -10.13 -4.77
CA ILE A 186 -0.22 -9.41 -3.63
C ILE A 186 0.26 -10.40 -2.56
N GLN A 187 -0.55 -11.42 -2.22
CA GLN A 187 -0.14 -12.47 -1.29
C GLN A 187 1.15 -13.16 -1.75
N ALA A 188 1.29 -13.42 -3.06
CA ALA A 188 2.50 -14.04 -3.62
C ALA A 188 3.74 -13.16 -3.41
N ILE A 189 3.63 -11.84 -3.58
CA ILE A 189 4.75 -10.91 -3.31
C ILE A 189 5.15 -10.95 -1.84
N TYR A 190 4.21 -10.96 -0.89
CA TYR A 190 4.54 -11.06 0.53
C TYR A 190 5.21 -12.40 0.89
N VAL A 191 4.78 -13.50 0.25
CA VAL A 191 5.44 -14.80 0.42
C VAL A 191 6.87 -14.75 -0.10
N GLU A 192 7.13 -14.06 -1.22
CA GLU A 192 8.47 -13.83 -1.73
C GLU A 192 9.32 -13.03 -0.75
N ARG A 193 8.82 -11.91 -0.19
CA ARG A 193 9.51 -11.13 0.83
C ARG A 193 9.85 -11.97 2.08
N ALA A 194 8.93 -12.86 2.49
CA ALA A 194 9.17 -13.78 3.60
C ALA A 194 10.29 -14.78 3.27
N ASN A 195 10.31 -15.30 2.04
CA ASN A 195 11.37 -16.20 1.58
C ASN A 195 12.72 -15.47 1.51
N ASP A 196 12.77 -14.25 1.03
CA ASP A 196 13.99 -13.44 0.97
C ASP A 196 14.56 -13.19 2.38
N ALA A 197 13.70 -12.82 3.32
CA ALA A 197 14.08 -12.64 4.72
C ALA A 197 14.60 -13.96 5.34
N TRP A 198 14.00 -15.09 4.99
CA TRP A 198 14.43 -16.41 5.42
C TRP A 198 15.76 -16.81 4.78
N GLN A 199 15.94 -16.63 3.47
CA GLN A 199 17.20 -16.91 2.78
C GLN A 199 18.35 -16.08 3.34
N ALA A 200 18.09 -14.78 3.62
CA ALA A 200 19.05 -13.92 4.28
C ALA A 200 19.42 -14.44 5.69
N LEU A 201 18.45 -15.07 6.39
CA LEU A 201 18.68 -15.69 7.69
C LEU A 201 19.57 -16.96 7.58
N GLU A 202 19.38 -17.74 6.52
CA GLU A 202 20.16 -18.99 6.26
C GLU A 202 21.55 -18.70 5.69
N ALA A 203 21.75 -17.59 4.98
CA ALA A 203 23.04 -17.24 4.39
C ALA A 203 24.13 -17.18 5.47
N THR A 204 25.21 -17.92 5.26
CA THR A 204 26.38 -17.83 6.14
C THR A 204 27.06 -16.47 5.97
N SER A 205 27.32 -15.77 7.07
CA SER A 205 28.19 -14.58 7.04
C SER A 205 29.56 -15.01 6.48
N LYS A 206 29.88 -14.53 5.28
CA LYS A 206 31.24 -14.68 4.72
C LYS A 206 32.21 -13.80 5.48
#